data_60800a2de33f8ff85d016455376dfc4f
#
_entry.id   60800a2de33f8ff85d016455376dfc4f
#
_cell.length_a   1.000
_cell.length_b   1.000
_cell.length_c   1.000
_cell.angle_alpha   90.00
_cell.angle_beta   90.00
_cell.angle_gamma   90.00
#
_symmetry.space_group_name_H-M   'P 1'
#
loop_
_entity.id
_entity.type
_entity.pdbx_description
1 polymer ?
#
loop_
_entity_poly.entity_id
_entity_poly.type
_entity_poly.pdbx_seq_one_letter_code
_entity_poly.pdbx_strand_id
1 'polypeptide(L)'
;RKKQEKLAKEQRKLSRCKKGSKNYFKQLRKVNKIHYAITNQRKDYLHKLTTYLANNYNVIAIETLNLKGMASKDGFKLGKSVHDVAFSYFTSLLEYKLNDRGGKLEKVDRFFPSSQTCNHCHNKFPITKDLSVRQWECPNCHTINDRDANAAKNIRDEAMRLLGITAPIKAVELEGNSGIVCR
;
A
#
# COMPACT_ATOMS: atom_id res chain seq x y z
N ARG A 1 -17.63 -2.87 1.83
CA ARG A 1 -18.18 -3.95 2.69
C ARG A 1 -19.55 -4.41 2.18
N LYS A 2 -20.61 -3.58 2.15
CA LYS A 2 -21.96 -3.95 1.67
C LYS A 2 -22.01 -4.61 0.28
N LYS A 3 -21.22 -4.12 -0.71
CA LYS A 3 -21.15 -4.72 -2.06
C LYS A 3 -20.47 -6.09 -2.07
N GLN A 4 -19.49 -6.34 -1.22
CA GLN A 4 -18.83 -7.65 -1.10
C GLN A 4 -19.76 -8.70 -0.49
N GLU A 5 -20.54 -8.34 0.51
CA GLU A 5 -21.58 -9.19 1.11
C GLU A 5 -22.64 -9.57 0.07
N LYS A 6 -23.11 -8.56 -0.72
CA LYS A 6 -24.03 -8.79 -1.84
C LYS A 6 -23.42 -9.71 -2.88
N LEU A 7 -22.13 -9.54 -3.23
CA LEU A 7 -21.42 -10.40 -4.16
C LEU A 7 -21.42 -11.85 -3.67
N ALA A 8 -21.00 -12.10 -2.43
CA ALA A 8 -20.97 -13.43 -1.83
C ALA A 8 -22.35 -14.11 -1.83
N LYS A 9 -23.44 -13.33 -1.57
CA LYS A 9 -24.81 -13.83 -1.65
C LYS A 9 -25.20 -14.26 -3.07
N GLU A 10 -24.89 -13.44 -4.08
CA GLU A 10 -25.24 -13.74 -5.47
C GLU A 10 -24.36 -14.86 -6.05
N GLN A 11 -23.10 -15.00 -5.63
CA GLN A 11 -22.23 -16.12 -6.00
C GLN A 11 -22.76 -17.46 -5.44
N ARG A 12 -23.24 -17.48 -4.18
CA ARG A 12 -23.89 -18.67 -3.60
C ARG A 12 -25.15 -19.08 -4.37
N LYS A 13 -25.94 -18.13 -4.89
CA LYS A 13 -27.06 -18.44 -5.77
C LYS A 13 -26.59 -19.00 -7.11
N LEU A 14 -25.54 -18.45 -7.68
CA LEU A 14 -24.96 -18.91 -8.93
C LEU A 14 -24.48 -20.38 -8.83
N SER A 15 -23.81 -20.73 -7.73
CA SER A 15 -23.31 -22.10 -7.52
C SER A 15 -24.42 -23.16 -7.44
N ARG A 16 -25.65 -22.76 -7.10
CA ARG A 16 -26.83 -23.64 -7.06
C ARG A 16 -27.55 -23.78 -8.40
N CYS A 17 -27.22 -22.94 -9.39
CA CYS A 17 -27.82 -23.01 -10.72
C CYS A 17 -27.20 -24.14 -11.56
N LYS A 18 -28.03 -24.87 -12.33
CA LYS A 18 -27.53 -25.83 -13.33
C LYS A 18 -26.69 -25.07 -14.36
N LYS A 19 -25.40 -25.43 -14.49
CA LYS A 19 -24.47 -24.80 -15.45
C LYS A 19 -25.06 -24.89 -16.87
N GLY A 20 -24.93 -23.81 -17.64
CA GLY A 20 -25.44 -23.72 -19.02
C GLY A 20 -26.95 -23.44 -19.14
N SER A 21 -27.72 -23.40 -18.05
CA SER A 21 -29.14 -23.06 -18.10
C SER A 21 -29.38 -21.55 -18.28
N LYS A 22 -30.56 -21.16 -18.79
CA LYS A 22 -30.97 -19.76 -18.90
C LYS A 22 -30.87 -19.03 -17.55
N ASN A 23 -31.24 -19.70 -16.44
CA ASN A 23 -31.15 -19.14 -15.08
C ASN A 23 -29.70 -18.95 -14.63
N TYR A 24 -28.79 -19.88 -15.00
CA TYR A 24 -27.34 -19.72 -14.74
C TYR A 24 -26.82 -18.45 -15.40
N PHE A 25 -27.07 -18.23 -16.68
CA PHE A 25 -26.60 -17.03 -17.38
C PHE A 25 -27.23 -15.74 -16.85
N LYS A 26 -28.51 -15.76 -16.47
CA LYS A 26 -29.17 -14.62 -15.82
C LYS A 26 -28.50 -14.28 -14.48
N GLN A 27 -28.17 -15.27 -13.69
CA GLN A 27 -27.51 -15.08 -12.39
C GLN A 27 -26.05 -14.67 -12.57
N LEU A 28 -25.32 -15.25 -13.54
CA LEU A 28 -23.95 -14.85 -13.88
C LEU A 28 -23.85 -13.37 -14.26
N ARG A 29 -24.80 -12.85 -15.05
CA ARG A 29 -24.86 -11.41 -15.39
C ARG A 29 -24.98 -10.54 -14.15
N LYS A 30 -25.76 -10.96 -13.12
CA LYS A 30 -25.89 -10.23 -11.85
C LYS A 30 -24.55 -10.21 -11.09
N VAL A 31 -23.89 -11.36 -10.99
CA VAL A 31 -22.57 -11.49 -10.35
C VAL A 31 -21.55 -10.58 -11.07
N ASN A 32 -21.48 -10.63 -12.39
CA ASN A 32 -20.56 -9.82 -13.19
C ASN A 32 -20.81 -8.31 -13.02
N LYS A 33 -22.08 -7.87 -12.98
CA LYS A 33 -22.41 -6.46 -12.70
C LYS A 33 -21.88 -6.01 -11.33
N ILE A 34 -21.96 -6.84 -10.31
CA ILE A 34 -21.46 -6.51 -8.98
C ILE A 34 -19.93 -6.46 -8.97
N HIS A 35 -19.25 -7.42 -9.62
CA HIS A 35 -17.81 -7.40 -9.80
C HIS A 35 -17.34 -6.12 -10.50
N TYR A 36 -17.98 -5.77 -11.60
CA TYR A 36 -17.68 -4.55 -12.34
C TYR A 36 -17.83 -3.29 -11.48
N ALA A 37 -18.93 -3.21 -10.72
CA ALA A 37 -19.19 -2.08 -9.83
C ALA A 37 -18.16 -1.97 -8.69
N ILE A 38 -17.67 -3.11 -8.15
CA ILE A 38 -16.61 -3.13 -7.13
C ILE A 38 -15.28 -2.67 -7.75
N THR A 39 -14.93 -3.20 -8.92
CA THR A 39 -13.69 -2.84 -9.63
C THR A 39 -13.64 -1.35 -9.96
N ASN A 40 -14.73 -0.80 -10.50
CA ASN A 40 -14.79 0.63 -10.83
C ASN A 40 -14.70 1.52 -9.59
N GLN A 41 -15.32 1.11 -8.49
CA GLN A 41 -15.25 1.84 -7.23
C GLN A 41 -13.82 1.88 -6.67
N ARG A 42 -13.07 0.76 -6.79
CA ARG A 42 -11.66 0.70 -6.41
C ARG A 42 -10.78 1.57 -7.31
N LYS A 43 -11.01 1.49 -8.62
CA LYS A 43 -10.27 2.33 -9.58
C LYS A 43 -10.51 3.83 -9.32
N ASP A 44 -11.76 4.25 -9.13
CA ASP A 44 -12.11 5.63 -8.82
C ASP A 44 -11.42 6.12 -7.54
N TYR A 45 -11.45 5.30 -6.48
CA TYR A 45 -10.77 5.63 -5.23
C TYR A 45 -9.26 5.80 -5.43
N LEU A 46 -8.60 4.86 -6.14
CA LEU A 46 -7.16 4.94 -6.39
C LEU A 46 -6.80 6.12 -7.28
N HIS A 47 -7.62 6.44 -8.30
CA HIS A 47 -7.43 7.63 -9.11
C HIS A 47 -7.52 8.91 -8.29
N LYS A 48 -8.50 9.03 -7.39
CA LYS A 48 -8.67 10.19 -6.51
C LYS A 48 -7.51 10.33 -5.53
N LEU A 49 -7.13 9.23 -4.88
CA LEU A 49 -6.02 9.22 -3.94
C LEU A 49 -4.70 9.59 -4.62
N THR A 50 -4.37 8.98 -5.75
CA THR A 50 -3.12 9.28 -6.46
C THR A 50 -3.09 10.67 -7.05
N THR A 51 -4.25 11.22 -7.46
CA THR A 51 -4.35 12.63 -7.89
C THR A 51 -4.10 13.57 -6.71
N TYR A 52 -4.70 13.30 -5.56
CA TYR A 52 -4.46 14.07 -4.34
C TYR A 52 -2.97 14.08 -3.97
N LEU A 53 -2.35 12.90 -3.94
CA LEU A 53 -0.93 12.77 -3.63
C LEU A 53 -0.05 13.54 -4.63
N ALA A 54 -0.27 13.35 -5.93
CA ALA A 54 0.52 14.02 -6.97
C ALA A 54 0.30 15.55 -7.03
N ASN A 55 -0.83 16.06 -6.53
CA ASN A 55 -1.07 17.51 -6.46
C ASN A 55 -0.41 18.15 -5.23
N ASN A 56 -0.18 17.39 -4.17
CA ASN A 56 0.34 17.94 -2.91
C ASN A 56 1.83 17.68 -2.69
N TYR A 57 2.43 16.73 -3.44
CA TYR A 57 3.81 16.29 -3.20
C TYR A 57 4.58 16.12 -4.51
N ASN A 58 5.78 16.66 -4.55
CA ASN A 58 6.67 16.56 -5.72
C ASN A 58 7.48 15.26 -5.72
N VAL A 59 7.83 14.75 -4.53
CA VAL A 59 8.56 13.49 -4.38
C VAL A 59 7.80 12.59 -3.42
N ILE A 60 7.58 11.35 -3.83
CA ILE A 60 6.97 10.32 -3.00
C ILE A 60 7.90 9.11 -2.97
N ALA A 61 8.19 8.63 -1.77
CA ALA A 61 9.00 7.44 -1.55
C ALA A 61 8.13 6.24 -1.18
N ILE A 62 8.40 5.10 -1.79
CA ILE A 62 7.74 3.83 -1.47
C ILE A 62 8.74 2.70 -1.36
N GLU A 63 8.42 1.69 -0.56
CA GLU A 63 9.19 0.46 -0.51
C GLU A 63 8.85 -0.46 -1.70
N THR A 64 9.85 -1.14 -2.23
CA THR A 64 9.65 -2.18 -3.26
C THR A 64 9.19 -3.47 -2.61
N LEU A 65 7.90 -3.81 -2.74
CA LEU A 65 7.31 -5.00 -2.13
C LEU A 65 7.34 -6.21 -3.05
N ASN A 66 7.66 -7.38 -2.50
CA ASN A 66 7.51 -8.66 -3.19
C ASN A 66 6.05 -9.15 -3.11
N LEU A 67 5.16 -8.54 -3.88
CA LEU A 67 3.73 -8.86 -3.88
C LEU A 67 3.44 -10.34 -4.23
N LYS A 68 4.25 -10.94 -5.12
CA LYS A 68 4.09 -12.36 -5.49
C LYS A 68 4.40 -13.28 -4.31
N GLY A 69 5.50 -13.02 -3.59
CA GLY A 69 5.86 -13.77 -2.38
C GLY A 69 4.85 -13.59 -1.26
N MET A 70 4.32 -12.38 -1.07
CA MET A 70 3.28 -12.12 -0.05
C MET A 70 1.94 -12.79 -0.37
N ALA A 71 1.63 -13.01 -1.64
CA ALA A 71 0.40 -13.64 -2.09
C ALA A 71 0.50 -15.19 -2.13
N SER A 72 1.69 -15.76 -2.08
CA SER A 72 1.92 -17.22 -2.17
C SER A 72 1.38 -17.97 -0.96
N LYS A 73 1.13 -19.29 -1.13
CA LYS A 73 0.66 -20.17 -0.05
C LYS A 73 1.68 -20.29 1.09
N ASP A 74 2.96 -20.21 0.77
CA ASP A 74 4.08 -20.32 1.72
C ASP A 74 4.46 -18.95 2.34
N GLY A 75 3.88 -17.85 1.84
CA GLY A 75 4.04 -16.52 2.38
C GLY A 75 3.00 -16.18 3.47
N PHE A 76 2.75 -14.89 3.65
CA PHE A 76 1.82 -14.39 4.70
C PHE A 76 0.33 -14.71 4.45
N LYS A 77 -0.02 -15.55 3.46
CA LYS A 77 -1.41 -15.89 3.07
C LYS A 77 -2.29 -14.66 2.80
N LEU A 78 -1.68 -13.53 2.44
CA LEU A 78 -2.34 -12.23 2.22
C LEU A 78 -2.86 -12.05 0.78
N GLY A 79 -2.89 -13.13 -0.04
CA GLY A 79 -3.20 -13.05 -1.47
C GLY A 79 -4.43 -12.22 -1.80
N LYS A 80 -5.54 -12.44 -1.06
CA LYS A 80 -6.76 -11.64 -1.25
C LYS A 80 -6.56 -10.17 -0.90
N SER A 81 -5.91 -9.88 0.22
CA SER A 81 -5.66 -8.49 0.67
C SER A 81 -4.69 -7.76 -0.25
N VAL A 82 -3.64 -8.43 -0.71
CA VAL A 82 -2.66 -7.85 -1.66
C VAL A 82 -3.31 -7.54 -3.01
N HIS A 83 -4.15 -8.45 -3.53
CA HIS A 83 -4.94 -8.19 -4.75
C HIS A 83 -6.00 -7.10 -4.53
N ASP A 84 -6.61 -7.06 -3.33
CA ASP A 84 -7.63 -6.07 -3.00
C ASP A 84 -7.07 -4.64 -2.93
N VAL A 85 -5.83 -4.46 -2.47
CA VAL A 85 -5.15 -3.16 -2.42
C VAL A 85 -4.74 -2.68 -3.82
N ALA A 86 -4.65 -3.59 -4.81
CA ALA A 86 -4.22 -3.26 -6.18
C ALA A 86 -2.93 -2.40 -6.19
N PHE A 87 -1.94 -2.78 -5.37
CA PHE A 87 -0.72 -1.99 -5.12
C PHE A 87 0.03 -1.66 -6.42
N SER A 88 0.16 -2.63 -7.33
CA SER A 88 0.81 -2.38 -8.63
C SER A 88 0.08 -1.31 -9.46
N TYR A 89 -1.26 -1.33 -9.42
CA TYR A 89 -2.07 -0.32 -10.11
C TYR A 89 -1.93 1.06 -9.45
N PHE A 90 -1.93 1.10 -8.12
CA PHE A 90 -1.67 2.32 -7.35
C PHE A 90 -0.32 2.95 -7.71
N THR A 91 0.76 2.15 -7.70
CA THR A 91 2.10 2.65 -8.03
C THR A 91 2.19 3.15 -9.47
N SER A 92 1.60 2.45 -10.43
CA SER A 92 1.57 2.89 -11.84
C SER A 92 0.80 4.20 -12.01
N LEU A 93 -0.35 4.34 -11.33
CA LEU A 93 -1.12 5.59 -11.35
C LEU A 93 -0.34 6.76 -10.75
N LEU A 94 0.35 6.52 -9.64
CA LEU A 94 1.11 7.54 -8.93
C LEU A 94 2.32 7.98 -9.75
N GLU A 95 3.04 7.02 -10.35
CA GLU A 95 4.23 7.27 -11.15
C GLU A 95 3.93 8.18 -12.36
N TYR A 96 2.94 7.85 -13.18
CA TYR A 96 2.64 8.69 -14.33
C TYR A 96 2.11 10.08 -13.92
N LYS A 97 1.27 10.17 -12.87
CA LYS A 97 0.73 11.46 -12.43
C LYS A 97 1.77 12.37 -11.81
N LEU A 98 2.77 11.81 -11.12
CA LEU A 98 3.92 12.59 -10.65
C LEU A 98 4.75 13.07 -11.84
N ASN A 99 5.09 12.18 -12.77
CA ASN A 99 5.87 12.52 -13.95
C ASN A 99 5.20 13.64 -14.76
N ASP A 100 3.89 13.58 -14.98
CA ASP A 100 3.12 14.64 -15.66
C ASP A 100 3.23 16.02 -15.00
N ARG A 101 3.63 16.06 -13.72
CA ARG A 101 3.79 17.29 -12.92
C ARG A 101 5.25 17.65 -12.61
N GLY A 102 6.19 16.95 -13.23
CA GLY A 102 7.63 17.13 -12.95
C GLY A 102 8.05 16.58 -11.58
N GLY A 103 7.18 15.82 -10.92
CA GLY A 103 7.48 15.12 -9.67
C GLY A 103 8.12 13.76 -9.91
N LYS A 104 8.50 13.07 -8.82
CA LYS A 104 9.16 11.76 -8.89
C LYS A 104 8.62 10.76 -7.86
N LEU A 105 8.42 9.52 -8.30
CA LEU A 105 8.19 8.38 -7.42
C LEU A 105 9.52 7.65 -7.23
N GLU A 106 10.08 7.68 -6.02
CA GLU A 106 11.30 6.95 -5.69
C GLU A 106 10.97 5.61 -5.03
N LYS A 107 11.59 4.53 -5.53
CA LYS A 107 11.35 3.16 -5.05
C LYS A 107 12.58 2.69 -4.28
N VAL A 108 12.47 2.66 -2.96
CA VAL A 108 13.53 2.16 -2.07
C VAL A 108 13.62 0.63 -2.16
N ASP A 109 14.83 0.11 -2.09
CA ASP A 109 15.08 -1.33 -2.17
C ASP A 109 14.36 -2.08 -1.04
N ARG A 110 13.81 -3.26 -1.37
CA ARG A 110 13.07 -4.11 -0.43
C ARG A 110 13.90 -4.67 0.72
N PHE A 111 15.23 -4.72 0.57
CA PHE A 111 16.15 -5.18 1.60
C PHE A 111 16.65 -4.05 2.51
N PHE A 112 16.28 -2.81 2.20
CA PHE A 112 16.58 -1.69 3.07
C PHE A 112 15.90 -1.89 4.44
N PRO A 113 16.67 -1.90 5.54
CA PRO A 113 16.16 -2.27 6.87
C PRO A 113 15.35 -1.14 7.52
N SER A 114 14.35 -0.61 6.82
CA SER A 114 13.55 0.55 7.23
C SER A 114 12.95 0.40 8.62
N SER A 115 12.38 -0.77 8.93
CA SER A 115 11.75 -1.04 10.24
C SER A 115 12.74 -1.44 11.33
N GLN A 116 14.00 -1.77 10.98
CA GLN A 116 15.02 -2.25 11.93
C GLN A 116 16.04 -1.16 12.29
N THR A 117 15.94 0.01 11.72
CA THR A 117 16.85 1.13 11.94
C THR A 117 16.12 2.23 12.71
N CYS A 118 16.71 2.73 13.78
CA CYS A 118 16.20 3.91 14.47
C CYS A 118 16.41 5.14 13.59
N ASN A 119 15.37 5.87 13.26
CA ASN A 119 15.46 7.07 12.43
C ASN A 119 16.24 8.21 13.13
N HIS A 120 16.27 8.22 14.46
CA HIS A 120 16.95 9.27 15.21
C HIS A 120 18.48 9.08 15.29
N CYS A 121 18.95 7.85 15.57
CA CYS A 121 20.39 7.58 15.78
C CYS A 121 20.99 6.60 14.76
N HIS A 122 20.22 6.13 13.79
CA HIS A 122 20.58 5.22 12.70
C HIS A 122 21.13 3.85 13.13
N ASN A 123 21.07 3.51 14.43
CA ASN A 123 21.41 2.19 14.90
C ASN A 123 20.37 1.14 14.50
N LYS A 124 20.84 -0.08 14.15
CA LYS A 124 20.00 -1.20 13.72
C LYS A 124 19.70 -2.12 14.90
N PHE A 125 18.42 -2.50 15.06
CA PHE A 125 17.96 -3.42 16.10
C PHE A 125 17.10 -4.55 15.52
N PRO A 126 17.43 -5.81 15.75
CA PRO A 126 16.70 -6.94 15.19
C PRO A 126 15.32 -7.18 15.86
N ILE A 127 15.05 -6.59 17.03
CA ILE A 127 13.80 -6.78 17.77
C ILE A 127 12.56 -6.38 16.97
N THR A 128 12.70 -5.44 16.06
CA THR A 128 11.60 -4.98 15.21
C THR A 128 11.24 -5.94 14.07
N LYS A 129 11.88 -7.11 13.98
CA LYS A 129 11.45 -8.19 13.07
C LYS A 129 10.14 -8.83 13.52
N ASP A 130 9.84 -8.80 14.81
CA ASP A 130 8.54 -9.26 15.31
C ASP A 130 7.45 -8.27 14.88
N LEU A 131 6.48 -8.76 14.12
CA LEU A 131 5.38 -7.96 13.59
C LEU A 131 4.36 -7.54 14.67
N SER A 132 4.38 -8.16 15.84
CA SER A 132 3.52 -7.80 16.98
C SER A 132 4.00 -6.54 17.70
N VAL A 133 5.30 -6.23 17.61
CA VAL A 133 5.89 -5.04 18.22
C VAL A 133 5.52 -3.81 17.39
N ARG A 134 4.63 -2.97 17.92
CA ARG A 134 4.19 -1.72 17.27
C ARG A 134 4.94 -0.49 17.75
N GLN A 135 5.28 -0.47 19.03
CA GLN A 135 6.09 0.59 19.63
C GLN A 135 7.31 -0.02 20.30
N TRP A 136 8.43 0.68 20.23
CA TRP A 136 9.70 0.23 20.80
C TRP A 136 10.56 1.42 21.22
N GLU A 137 11.30 1.25 22.29
CA GLU A 137 12.33 2.19 22.73
C GLU A 137 13.67 1.82 22.11
N CYS A 138 14.38 2.80 21.56
CA CYS A 138 15.71 2.58 21.01
C CYS A 138 16.73 2.36 22.15
N PRO A 139 17.42 1.21 22.23
CA PRO A 139 18.35 0.96 23.30
C PRO A 139 19.62 1.83 23.27
N ASN A 140 19.86 2.56 22.17
CA ASN A 140 21.01 3.44 22.04
C ASN A 140 20.70 4.91 22.38
N CYS A 141 19.58 5.44 21.94
CA CYS A 141 19.23 6.86 22.11
C CYS A 141 17.95 7.09 22.92
N HIS A 142 17.33 6.02 23.41
CA HIS A 142 16.11 6.03 24.24
C HIS A 142 14.89 6.70 23.62
N THR A 143 14.92 6.98 22.30
CA THR A 143 13.76 7.50 21.59
C THR A 143 12.68 6.43 21.49
N ILE A 144 11.45 6.78 21.87
CA ILE A 144 10.27 5.92 21.66
C ILE A 144 9.82 6.07 20.22
N ASN A 145 9.74 4.96 19.49
CA ASN A 145 9.39 4.92 18.09
C ASN A 145 8.08 4.13 17.90
N ASP A 146 7.16 4.68 17.11
CA ASP A 146 6.17 3.88 16.40
C ASP A 146 6.85 3.19 15.21
N ARG A 147 6.64 1.90 15.06
CA ARG A 147 7.33 1.07 14.07
C ARG A 147 7.10 1.54 12.63
N ASP A 148 5.83 1.79 12.30
CA ASP A 148 5.43 2.12 10.93
C ASP A 148 5.85 3.56 10.58
N ALA A 149 5.69 4.49 11.52
CA ALA A 149 6.15 5.88 11.37
C ALA A 149 7.68 5.97 11.27
N ASN A 150 8.42 5.22 12.08
CA ASN A 150 9.88 5.14 12.01
C ASN A 150 10.34 4.57 10.65
N ALA A 151 9.71 3.49 10.18
CA ALA A 151 10.05 2.91 8.88
C ALA A 151 9.76 3.89 7.72
N ALA A 152 8.65 4.61 7.78
CA ALA A 152 8.31 5.61 6.77
C ALA A 152 9.33 6.76 6.73
N LYS A 153 9.81 7.23 7.90
CA LYS A 153 10.89 8.24 7.99
C LYS A 153 12.19 7.72 7.36
N ASN A 154 12.59 6.49 7.66
CA ASN A 154 13.77 5.87 7.08
C ASN A 154 13.67 5.71 5.56
N ILE A 155 12.50 5.31 5.03
CA ILE A 155 12.25 5.19 3.58
C ILE A 155 12.36 6.56 2.91
N ARG A 156 11.80 7.60 3.53
CA ARG A 156 11.93 8.99 3.05
C ARG A 156 13.39 9.41 2.97
N ASP A 157 14.14 9.23 4.06
CA ASP A 157 15.51 9.70 4.17
C ASP A 157 16.43 8.97 3.18
N GLU A 158 16.21 7.66 2.97
CA GLU A 158 16.91 6.88 1.96
C GLU A 158 16.57 7.34 0.54
N ALA A 159 15.30 7.60 0.25
CA ALA A 159 14.90 8.14 -1.05
C ALA A 159 15.53 9.51 -1.33
N MET A 160 15.61 10.38 -0.32
CA MET A 160 16.28 11.68 -0.44
C MET A 160 17.78 11.51 -0.71
N ARG A 161 18.43 10.58 -0.01
CA ARG A 161 19.84 10.24 -0.25
C ARG A 161 20.06 9.77 -1.69
N LEU A 162 19.18 8.87 -2.19
CA LEU A 162 19.28 8.36 -3.57
C LEU A 162 19.06 9.46 -4.63
N LEU A 163 18.26 10.48 -4.30
CA LEU A 163 17.99 11.61 -5.19
C LEU A 163 19.00 12.76 -5.06
N GLY A 164 19.97 12.67 -4.13
CA GLY A 164 20.92 13.74 -3.85
C GLY A 164 20.27 15.01 -3.25
N ILE A 165 19.11 14.84 -2.59
CA ILE A 165 18.39 15.97 -1.97
C ILE A 165 18.89 16.14 -0.54
N THR A 166 19.57 17.27 -0.26
CA THR A 166 20.15 17.58 1.06
C THR A 166 19.34 18.60 1.85
N ALA A 167 18.33 19.22 1.25
CA ALA A 167 17.52 20.23 1.91
C ALA A 167 16.54 19.65 2.95
N PRO A 168 16.32 20.34 4.09
CA PRO A 168 15.30 19.90 5.05
C PRO A 168 13.90 20.06 4.43
N ILE A 169 13.27 18.95 4.12
CA ILE A 169 11.91 18.92 3.61
C ILE A 169 10.96 18.91 4.80
N LYS A 170 9.99 19.83 4.82
CA LYS A 170 8.89 19.79 5.80
C LYS A 170 8.08 18.51 5.56
N ALA A 171 8.21 17.55 6.48
CA ALA A 171 7.37 16.35 6.48
C ALA A 171 5.94 16.77 6.87
N VAL A 172 4.96 16.35 6.07
CA VAL A 172 3.55 16.44 6.43
C VAL A 172 3.11 15.06 6.88
N GLU A 173 2.78 14.91 8.14
CA GLU A 173 2.16 13.69 8.66
C GLU A 173 0.70 13.66 8.22
N LEU A 174 0.30 12.61 7.53
CA LEU A 174 -1.11 12.34 7.25
C LEU A 174 -1.71 11.70 8.51
N GLU A 175 -2.61 12.39 9.17
CA GLU A 175 -3.37 11.84 10.29
C GLU A 175 -4.08 10.56 9.84
N GLY A 176 -3.76 9.43 10.48
CA GLY A 176 -4.48 8.15 10.35
C GLY A 176 -3.95 7.13 9.35
N ASN A 177 -2.86 7.37 8.62
CA ASN A 177 -2.19 6.36 7.79
C ASN A 177 -0.67 6.50 7.88
N SER A 178 0.01 5.37 8.09
CA SER A 178 1.45 5.24 8.22
C SER A 178 2.23 5.49 6.91
N GLY A 179 2.07 6.68 6.35
CA GLY A 179 2.81 7.15 5.19
C GLY A 179 3.29 8.58 5.41
N ILE A 180 4.61 8.81 5.45
CA ILE A 180 5.19 10.15 5.46
C ILE A 180 5.43 10.57 4.02
N VAL A 181 4.88 11.71 3.66
CA VAL A 181 4.98 12.29 2.32
C VAL A 181 5.64 13.66 2.43
N CYS A 182 6.58 13.97 1.58
CA CYS A 182 7.34 15.21 1.60
C CYS A 182 6.80 16.21 0.57
N ARG A 183 6.69 17.47 0.98
CA ARG A 183 6.40 18.61 0.09
C ARG A 183 7.65 19.19 -0.48
#